data_011f73bf7c3c4a774309602173138206
#
_entry.id   011f73bf7c3c4a774309602173138206
#
_cell.length_a   1.000
_cell.length_b   1.000
_cell.length_c   1.000
_cell.angle_alpha   90.00
_cell.angle_beta   90.00
_cell.angle_gamma   90.00
#
_symmetry.space_group_name_H-M   'P 1'
#
loop_
_entity.id
_entity.type
_entity.pdbx_description
1 polymer ?
#
loop_
_entity_poly.entity_id
_entity_poly.type
_entity_poly.pdbx_seq_one_letter_code
_entity_poly.pdbx_strand_id
1 'polypeptide(L)'
;MASRPDKTSVRELSKPNLGRRIIALRASLEISQLELGNRVGASAMSISRWESDNKRPPAKYLIKFGLLSTPDDCWFFWGQAGLTIEDVIRVMPRSKGGHL
;
A
#
# COMPACT_ATOMS: atom_id res chain seq x y z
N MET A 1 -29.65 17.66 -4.53
CA MET A 1 -29.64 17.00 -4.45
C MET A 1 -28.69 16.04 -4.52
N ALA A 2 -28.89 15.23 -5.04
CA ALA A 2 -27.97 14.14 -5.15
C ALA A 2 -26.59 14.55 -5.59
N SER A 3 -26.50 15.68 -6.19
CA SER A 3 -25.20 16.09 -6.71
C SER A 3 -24.15 16.24 -5.62
N ARG A 4 -24.56 16.58 -4.46
CA ARG A 4 -23.58 16.75 -3.43
C ARG A 4 -22.97 15.49 -2.98
N PRO A 5 -23.75 14.49 -2.66
CA PRO A 5 -23.17 13.20 -2.37
C PRO A 5 -22.33 12.69 -3.54
N ASP A 6 -22.79 12.95 -4.73
CA ASP A 6 -22.05 12.51 -5.90
C ASP A 6 -20.69 13.13 -5.97
N LYS A 7 -20.61 14.42 -5.70
CA LYS A 7 -19.35 15.08 -5.73
C LYS A 7 -18.43 14.51 -4.70
N THR A 8 -18.93 14.27 -3.52
CA THR A 8 -18.14 13.66 -2.48
C THR A 8 -17.69 12.27 -2.89
N SER A 9 -18.59 11.53 -3.49
CA SER A 9 -18.25 10.18 -3.91
C SER A 9 -17.16 10.16 -4.95
N VAL A 10 -17.22 11.05 -5.90
CA VAL A 10 -16.19 11.11 -6.92
C VAL A 10 -14.86 11.44 -6.31
N ARG A 11 -14.86 12.38 -5.38
CA ARG A 11 -13.64 12.76 -4.71
C ARG A 11 -13.09 11.60 -3.91
N GLU A 12 -13.97 10.86 -3.23
CA GLU A 12 -13.56 9.69 -2.48
C GLU A 12 -12.96 8.64 -3.39
N LEU A 13 -13.59 8.42 -4.53
CA LEU A 13 -13.10 7.42 -5.46
C LEU A 13 -11.76 7.80 -6.05
N SER A 14 -11.50 9.08 -6.22
CA SER A 14 -10.23 9.50 -6.79
C SER A 14 -9.12 9.53 -5.78
N LYS A 15 -9.45 9.50 -4.49
CA LYS A 15 -8.44 9.46 -3.47
C LYS A 15 -7.97 8.04 -3.25
N PRO A 16 -6.69 7.86 -2.99
CA PRO A 16 -6.22 6.52 -2.62
C PRO A 16 -6.87 6.12 -1.30
N ASN A 17 -7.36 4.93 -1.24
CA ASN A 17 -7.88 4.37 0.00
C ASN A 17 -6.76 3.62 0.71
N LEU A 18 -5.70 4.36 1.02
CA LEU A 18 -4.48 3.73 1.51
C LEU A 18 -4.70 3.04 2.85
N GLY A 19 -5.33 3.73 3.79
CA GLY A 19 -5.57 3.13 5.08
C GLY A 19 -6.38 1.85 4.98
N ARG A 20 -7.41 1.88 4.15
CA ARG A 20 -8.25 0.72 3.94
C ARG A 20 -7.48 -0.43 3.31
N ARG A 21 -6.58 -0.11 2.39
CA ARG A 21 -5.76 -1.13 1.75
C ARG A 21 -4.78 -1.76 2.74
N ILE A 22 -4.27 -0.96 3.67
CA ILE A 22 -3.39 -1.50 4.69
C ILE A 22 -4.18 -2.43 5.61
N ILE A 23 -5.39 -2.04 5.98
CA ILE A 23 -6.26 -2.90 6.79
C ILE A 23 -6.54 -4.21 6.04
N ALA A 24 -6.84 -4.12 4.75
CA ALA A 24 -7.13 -5.29 3.95
C ALA A 24 -5.92 -6.21 3.86
N LEU A 25 -4.74 -5.64 3.71
CA LEU A 25 -3.51 -6.42 3.68
C LEU A 25 -3.35 -7.18 4.99
N ARG A 26 -3.52 -6.47 6.10
CA ARG A 26 -3.36 -7.09 7.42
C ARG A 26 -4.39 -8.20 7.61
N ALA A 27 -5.63 -7.95 7.19
CA ALA A 27 -6.67 -8.94 7.31
C ALA A 27 -6.37 -10.18 6.48
N SER A 28 -5.86 -10.00 5.28
CA SER A 28 -5.53 -11.12 4.41
C SER A 28 -4.40 -11.97 4.98
N LEU A 29 -3.51 -11.36 5.74
CA LEU A 29 -2.42 -12.07 6.40
C LEU A 29 -2.83 -12.59 7.77
N GLU A 30 -4.00 -12.18 8.25
CA GLU A 30 -4.54 -12.58 9.55
C GLU A 30 -3.58 -12.22 10.69
N ILE A 31 -3.08 -11.00 10.64
CA ILE A 31 -2.11 -10.55 11.65
C ILE A 31 -2.60 -9.27 12.30
N SER A 32 -2.04 -8.98 13.47
CA SER A 32 -2.38 -7.78 14.22
C SER A 32 -1.59 -6.58 13.69
N GLN A 33 -1.95 -5.40 14.19
CA GLN A 33 -1.19 -4.20 13.87
C GLN A 33 0.25 -4.33 14.35
N LEU A 34 0.45 -4.90 15.52
CA LEU A 34 1.80 -5.10 16.04
C LEU A 34 2.59 -6.02 15.13
N GLU A 35 1.98 -7.12 14.71
CA GLU A 35 2.65 -8.06 13.84
C GLU A 35 3.02 -7.43 12.51
N LEU A 36 2.10 -6.68 11.92
CA LEU A 36 2.41 -6.01 10.66
C LEU A 36 3.55 -5.04 10.86
N GLY A 37 3.51 -4.29 11.96
CA GLY A 37 4.60 -3.37 12.28
C GLY A 37 5.92 -4.10 12.35
N ASN A 38 5.94 -5.25 13.02
CA ASN A 38 7.18 -6.02 13.14
C ASN A 38 7.72 -6.43 11.77
N ARG A 39 6.82 -6.74 10.85
CA ARG A 39 7.25 -7.19 9.52
C ARG A 39 7.82 -6.07 8.67
N VAL A 40 7.38 -4.84 8.90
CA VAL A 40 7.85 -3.72 8.08
C VAL A 40 8.77 -2.78 8.84
N GLY A 41 8.97 -3.04 10.13
CA GLY A 41 9.87 -2.20 10.92
C GLY A 41 9.22 -0.95 11.46
N ALA A 42 7.93 -1.01 11.79
CA ALA A 42 7.19 0.12 12.32
C ALA A 42 6.49 -0.29 13.60
N SER A 43 6.06 0.71 14.38
CA SER A 43 5.33 0.44 15.61
C SER A 43 3.87 0.17 15.29
N ALA A 44 3.18 -0.51 16.22
CA ALA A 44 1.74 -0.72 16.07
C ALA A 44 1.00 0.61 15.99
N MET A 45 1.48 1.61 16.71
CA MET A 45 0.86 2.93 16.67
C MET A 45 0.99 3.56 15.30
N SER A 46 2.14 3.41 14.66
CA SER A 46 2.31 3.91 13.30
C SER A 46 1.35 3.21 12.35
N ILE A 47 1.24 1.89 12.45
CA ILE A 47 0.31 1.14 11.62
C ILE A 47 -1.11 1.67 11.82
N SER A 48 -1.50 1.86 13.08
CA SER A 48 -2.83 2.36 13.40
C SER A 48 -3.09 3.72 12.75
N ARG A 49 -2.13 4.61 12.83
CA ARG A 49 -2.27 5.94 12.24
C ARG A 49 -2.38 5.89 10.72
N TRP A 50 -1.62 4.98 10.11
CA TRP A 50 -1.69 4.82 8.67
C TRP A 50 -3.02 4.20 8.23
N GLU A 51 -3.53 3.26 9.01
CA GLU A 51 -4.81 2.63 8.70
C GLU A 51 -5.98 3.61 8.82
N SER A 52 -5.88 4.58 9.71
CA SER A 52 -6.93 5.57 9.88
C SER A 52 -6.73 6.80 8.99
N ASP A 53 -5.69 6.79 8.18
CA ASP A 53 -5.35 7.91 7.31
C ASP A 53 -5.01 9.19 8.07
N ASN A 54 -4.63 9.05 9.33
CA ASN A 54 -4.16 10.20 10.12
C ASN A 54 -2.77 10.61 9.70
N LYS A 55 -2.01 9.66 9.18
CA LYS A 55 -0.68 9.93 8.67
C LYS A 55 -0.44 9.06 7.44
N ARG A 56 0.40 9.55 6.56
CA ARG A 56 0.76 8.78 5.38
C ARG A 56 2.07 8.05 5.65
N PRO A 57 2.15 6.75 5.33
CA PRO A 57 3.40 6.02 5.53
C PRO A 57 4.49 6.55 4.60
N PRO A 58 5.72 6.64 5.09
CA PRO A 58 6.84 6.92 4.19
C PRO A 58 6.97 5.83 3.12
N ALA A 59 7.62 6.21 2.01
CA ALA A 59 7.70 5.32 0.86
C ALA A 59 8.29 3.95 1.18
N LYS A 60 9.28 3.91 2.06
CA LYS A 60 9.93 2.64 2.37
C LYS A 60 8.96 1.61 2.95
N TYR A 61 7.96 2.07 3.69
CA TYR A 61 6.97 1.16 4.25
C TYR A 61 5.98 0.73 3.18
N LEU A 62 5.63 1.64 2.27
CA LEU A 62 4.74 1.29 1.17
C LEU A 62 5.34 0.20 0.30
N ILE A 63 6.64 0.28 0.09
CA ILE A 63 7.33 -0.76 -0.68
C ILE A 63 7.25 -2.10 0.05
N LYS A 64 7.45 -2.08 1.36
CA LYS A 64 7.37 -3.31 2.14
C LYS A 64 5.96 -3.88 2.16
N PHE A 65 4.94 -3.01 2.24
CA PHE A 65 3.57 -3.48 2.15
C PHE A 65 3.34 -4.19 0.82
N GLY A 66 3.87 -3.63 -0.26
CA GLY A 66 3.73 -4.26 -1.56
C GLY A 66 4.35 -5.63 -1.60
N LEU A 67 5.52 -5.79 -0.96
CA LEU A 67 6.19 -7.08 -0.95
C LEU A 67 5.42 -8.13 -0.18
N LEU A 68 4.56 -7.73 0.75
CA LEU A 68 3.75 -8.66 1.53
C LEU A 68 2.42 -8.98 0.86
N SER A 69 2.06 -8.27 -0.19
CA SER A 69 0.75 -8.38 -0.80
C SER A 69 0.80 -9.18 -2.09
N THR A 70 -0.39 -9.35 -2.70
CA THR A 70 -0.45 -10.00 -4.00
C THR A 70 0.13 -9.08 -5.07
N PRO A 71 0.46 -9.61 -6.26
CA PRO A 71 1.00 -8.76 -7.32
C PRO A 71 0.12 -7.56 -7.66
N ASP A 72 -1.19 -7.74 -7.67
CA ASP A 72 -2.09 -6.63 -7.99
C ASP A 72 -2.01 -5.54 -6.92
N ASP A 73 -2.02 -5.95 -5.66
CA ASP A 73 -1.95 -5.00 -4.57
C ASP A 73 -0.56 -4.39 -4.44
N CYS A 74 0.45 -5.15 -4.83
CA CYS A 74 1.81 -4.63 -4.83
C CYS A 74 1.90 -3.37 -5.66
N TRP A 75 1.31 -3.38 -6.87
CA TRP A 75 1.34 -2.21 -7.73
C TRP A 75 0.65 -1.02 -7.11
N PHE A 76 -0.43 -1.28 -6.36
CA PHE A 76 -1.10 -0.19 -5.67
C PHE A 76 -0.15 0.47 -4.67
N PHE A 77 0.47 -0.33 -3.79
CA PHE A 77 1.35 0.23 -2.77
C PHE A 77 2.57 0.89 -3.36
N TRP A 78 3.17 0.27 -4.36
CA TRP A 78 4.35 0.84 -4.99
C TRP A 78 4.03 2.12 -5.74
N GLY A 79 2.85 2.19 -6.35
CA GLY A 79 2.41 3.42 -6.98
C GLY A 79 2.24 4.54 -5.97
N GLN A 80 1.74 4.21 -4.77
CA GLN A 80 1.63 5.20 -3.71
C GLN A 80 3.00 5.68 -3.25
N ALA A 81 4.02 4.87 -3.40
CA ALA A 81 5.38 5.26 -3.07
C ALA A 81 6.03 6.08 -4.18
N GLY A 82 5.35 6.25 -5.28
CA GLY A 82 5.87 7.04 -6.40
C GLY A 82 6.61 6.23 -7.44
N LEU A 83 6.51 4.91 -7.39
CA LEU A 83 7.21 4.07 -8.35
C LEU A 83 6.37 3.89 -9.61
N THR A 84 7.04 3.87 -10.74
CA THR A 84 6.40 3.57 -12.01
C THR A 84 6.80 2.16 -12.42
N ILE A 85 6.12 1.66 -13.45
CA ILE A 85 6.47 0.36 -13.99
C ILE A 85 7.91 0.36 -14.48
N GLU A 86 8.32 1.44 -15.11
CA GLU A 86 9.71 1.55 -15.59
C GLU A 86 10.71 1.49 -14.45
N ASP A 87 10.38 2.17 -13.34
CA ASP A 87 11.27 2.14 -12.19
C ASP A 87 11.45 0.71 -11.68
N VAL A 88 10.35 -0.01 -11.60
CA VAL A 88 10.39 -1.37 -11.07
C VAL A 88 11.15 -2.30 -12.00
N ILE A 89 10.89 -2.18 -13.29
CA ILE A 89 11.59 -3.03 -14.26
C ILE A 89 13.09 -2.77 -14.19
N ARG A 90 13.46 -1.52 -13.99
CA ARG A 90 14.87 -1.16 -13.96
C ARG A 90 15.60 -1.80 -12.80
N VAL A 91 14.95 -1.86 -11.63
CA VAL A 91 15.63 -2.33 -10.44
C VAL A 91 15.42 -3.81 -10.15
N MET A 92 14.43 -4.43 -10.78
CA MET A 92 14.19 -5.85 -10.55
C MET A 92 15.29 -6.68 -11.20
N PRO A 93 15.76 -7.72 -10.52
CA PRO A 93 16.74 -8.61 -11.15
C PRO A 93 16.12 -9.31 -12.34
N ARG A 94 16.91 -9.48 -13.42
CA ARG A 94 16.41 -10.22 -14.54
C ARG A 94 16.48 -11.65 -14.18
N SER A 95 15.57 -12.36 -14.40
CA SER A 95 15.63 -13.76 -14.02
C SER A 95 16.46 -14.57 -15.02
N LYS A 96 16.65 -14.12 -15.13
CA LYS A 96 17.05 -14.73 -15.67
C LYS A 96 17.25 -15.18 -15.84
N GLY A 97 17.24 -14.74 -15.86
CA GLY A 97 17.29 -14.98 -16.09
C GLY A 97 17.34 -15.16 -16.43
N GLY A 98 17.11 -14.90 -16.51
CA GLY A 98 16.95 -15.19 -16.93
C GLY A 98 17.26 -15.35 -17.53
N HIS A 99 17.45 -15.35 -17.68
CA HIS A 99 17.73 -15.55 -18.22
C HIS A 99 18.05 -16.07 -18.66
N LEU A 100 18.23 -16.09 -18.68
CA LEU A 100 18.47 -16.59 -19.22
C LEU A 100 18.46 -17.17 -19.40
#